data_b027afa66b31ab27d4d462aa72ff361e
#
_entry.id   b027afa66b31ab27d4d462aa72ff361e
#
_cell.length_a   1.000
_cell.length_b   1.000
_cell.length_c   1.000
_cell.angle_alpha   90.00
_cell.angle_beta   90.00
_cell.angle_gamma   90.00
#
_symmetry.space_group_name_H-M   'P 1'
#
loop_
_entity.id
_entity.type
_entity.pdbx_description
1 polymer ?
#
loop_
_entity_poly.entity_id
_entity_poly.type
_entity_poly.pdbx_seq_one_letter_code
_entity_poly.pdbx_strand_id
1 'polypeptide(L)'
;MSSTAARPASEGRDDESARVEALIDRARAAMREIAAADQARIDEIVTALAWSLYKPENARRLAELSVEDTGIGNVADKIVKNQRKTFGTLRDLMRARTVGVIENDNGSGIIKYGKPVGVVGAITPSTNPAATPVNKTMMALKGANAIIIAPSPAGWSSTNATVELMRAALEKVAAPIDLVQILPHPVSRNMTRLLMEQVDLVVATGSQNNVRAAYSSGTPAIGVGAGNVPVIIDSNADLNDAAEKILASKTFDNSTSCSSENSLVILDDVYEDAIAALKRVGAYRCNGEEIDLIRERLWVEGHLNRELIAKDADVFAAGVGLEPTAAEARFFLVEEEFDAGSPFADEKLSLVLTVYRARDFDHAVELVKRILDVQGRGHSCGIHTRNLDHPIRLAEEIDVVRVLVNQAHTFGNGGSFNNGLNFTLSMGCGTWGGNSISENLNYRHFINTTHLVTTVAEDKPSEEELFGTYFARYGKD
;
A
#
# COMPACT_ATOMS: atom_id res chain seq x y z
N MET A 1 -40.50 -22.40 -25.71
CA MET A 1 -40.62 -21.11 -25.06
C MET A 1 -40.38 -21.32 -23.57
N SER A 2 -39.15 -21.16 -23.10
CA SER A 2 -38.79 -21.26 -21.68
C SER A 2 -38.63 -19.85 -21.17
N SER A 3 -39.57 -19.40 -20.35
CA SER A 3 -39.57 -18.10 -19.64
C SER A 3 -38.61 -18.19 -18.49
N THR A 4 -37.43 -17.63 -18.63
CA THR A 4 -36.54 -17.29 -17.51
C THR A 4 -37.10 -16.04 -16.84
N ALA A 5 -37.97 -16.23 -15.84
CA ALA A 5 -38.41 -15.12 -14.99
C ALA A 5 -37.19 -14.56 -14.23
N ALA A 6 -36.91 -13.27 -14.39
CA ALA A 6 -35.92 -12.56 -13.60
C ALA A 6 -36.34 -12.62 -12.11
N ARG A 7 -35.49 -13.16 -11.24
CA ARG A 7 -35.69 -13.12 -9.78
C ARG A 7 -35.87 -11.68 -9.33
N PRO A 8 -36.80 -11.38 -8.42
CA PRO A 8 -37.01 -10.02 -7.92
C PRO A 8 -35.75 -9.55 -7.17
N ALA A 9 -35.41 -8.29 -7.32
CA ALA A 9 -34.19 -7.66 -6.75
C ALA A 9 -34.08 -7.71 -5.21
N SER A 10 -35.22 -7.94 -4.51
CA SER A 10 -35.26 -8.15 -3.06
C SER A 10 -34.78 -9.54 -2.62
N GLU A 11 -35.17 -10.62 -3.32
CA GLU A 11 -34.74 -11.97 -3.01
C GLU A 11 -33.22 -12.16 -3.18
N GLY A 12 -32.63 -11.48 -4.15
CA GLY A 12 -31.17 -11.52 -4.35
C GLY A 12 -30.36 -10.81 -3.26
N ARG A 13 -30.94 -9.78 -2.63
CA ARG A 13 -30.28 -9.04 -1.53
C ARG A 13 -30.34 -9.82 -0.22
N ASP A 14 -31.42 -10.51 0.05
CA ASP A 14 -31.56 -11.36 1.25
C ASP A 14 -30.62 -12.57 1.18
N ASP A 15 -30.39 -13.14 -0.01
CA ASP A 15 -29.43 -14.22 -0.23
C ASP A 15 -27.96 -13.75 -0.02
N GLU A 16 -27.61 -12.55 -0.49
CA GLU A 16 -26.26 -11.98 -0.27
C GLU A 16 -25.98 -11.69 1.21
N SER A 17 -26.97 -11.18 1.98
CA SER A 17 -26.85 -10.96 3.43
C SER A 17 -26.58 -12.26 4.16
N ALA A 18 -27.40 -13.28 3.91
CA ALA A 18 -27.25 -14.59 4.52
C ALA A 18 -25.88 -15.24 4.22
N ARG A 19 -25.34 -15.04 3.00
CA ARG A 19 -24.01 -15.53 2.62
C ARG A 19 -22.91 -14.83 3.41
N VAL A 20 -22.97 -13.50 3.56
CA VAL A 20 -21.99 -12.73 4.32
C VAL A 20 -22.06 -13.09 5.80
N GLU A 21 -23.25 -13.18 6.39
CA GLU A 21 -23.47 -13.60 7.77
C GLU A 21 -22.87 -14.99 8.03
N ALA A 22 -23.11 -15.96 7.14
CA ALA A 22 -22.53 -17.30 7.26
C ALA A 22 -21.00 -17.33 7.21
N LEU A 23 -20.36 -16.42 6.44
CA LEU A 23 -18.90 -16.27 6.45
C LEU A 23 -18.42 -15.74 7.81
N ILE A 24 -19.07 -14.73 8.34
CA ILE A 24 -18.73 -14.12 9.63
C ILE A 24 -18.90 -15.12 10.78
N ASP A 25 -19.99 -15.89 10.78
CA ASP A 25 -20.24 -16.89 11.81
C ASP A 25 -19.17 -17.99 11.83
N ARG A 26 -18.75 -18.48 10.64
CA ARG A 26 -17.64 -19.44 10.53
C ARG A 26 -16.33 -18.82 10.98
N ALA A 27 -16.05 -17.56 10.62
CA ALA A 27 -14.87 -16.84 11.08
C ALA A 27 -14.82 -16.74 12.61
N ARG A 28 -15.93 -16.37 13.23
CA ARG A 28 -16.05 -16.29 14.70
C ARG A 28 -15.91 -17.67 15.36
N ALA A 29 -16.44 -18.73 14.75
CA ALA A 29 -16.26 -20.10 15.22
C ALA A 29 -14.77 -20.51 15.18
N ALA A 30 -14.10 -20.29 14.07
CA ALA A 30 -12.67 -20.56 13.91
C ALA A 30 -11.81 -19.78 14.92
N MET A 31 -12.13 -18.52 15.20
CA MET A 31 -11.45 -17.74 16.25
C MET A 31 -11.60 -18.33 17.64
N ARG A 32 -12.77 -18.89 17.98
CA ARG A 32 -12.95 -19.55 19.28
C ARG A 32 -12.06 -20.77 19.46
N GLU A 33 -11.77 -21.51 18.39
CA GLU A 33 -10.87 -22.67 18.43
C GLU A 33 -9.42 -22.31 18.77
N ILE A 34 -8.98 -21.10 18.37
CA ILE A 34 -7.62 -20.61 18.65
C ILE A 34 -7.54 -19.61 19.82
N ALA A 35 -8.65 -19.39 20.54
CA ALA A 35 -8.72 -18.37 21.60
C ALA A 35 -7.71 -18.59 22.73
N ALA A 36 -7.29 -19.84 22.98
CA ALA A 36 -6.29 -20.19 23.98
C ALA A 36 -4.87 -20.35 23.41
N ALA A 37 -4.66 -20.02 22.12
CA ALA A 37 -3.35 -20.15 21.48
C ALA A 37 -2.35 -19.17 22.11
N ASP A 38 -1.17 -19.68 22.43
CA ASP A 38 -0.04 -18.87 22.85
C ASP A 38 0.68 -18.25 21.65
N GLN A 39 1.69 -17.42 21.93
CA GLN A 39 2.45 -16.75 20.87
C GLN A 39 3.14 -17.74 19.93
N ALA A 40 3.66 -18.84 20.43
CA ALA A 40 4.36 -19.84 19.64
C ALA A 40 3.39 -20.51 18.63
N ARG A 41 2.17 -20.81 19.07
CA ARG A 41 1.14 -21.37 18.18
C ARG A 41 0.70 -20.38 17.10
N ILE A 42 0.51 -19.11 17.46
CA ILE A 42 0.18 -18.07 16.49
C ILE A 42 1.32 -17.89 15.48
N ASP A 43 2.57 -17.91 15.93
CA ASP A 43 3.75 -17.79 15.07
C ASP A 43 3.90 -18.97 14.10
N GLU A 44 3.59 -20.18 14.54
CA GLU A 44 3.54 -21.38 13.69
C GLU A 44 2.51 -21.23 12.57
N ILE A 45 1.29 -20.80 12.92
CA ILE A 45 0.19 -20.58 11.96
C ILE A 45 0.61 -19.55 10.90
N VAL A 46 1.13 -18.40 11.34
CA VAL A 46 1.58 -17.31 10.43
C VAL A 46 2.72 -17.76 9.54
N THR A 47 3.67 -18.54 10.09
CA THR A 47 4.81 -19.06 9.33
C THR A 47 4.37 -20.05 8.25
N ALA A 48 3.46 -20.97 8.57
CA ALA A 48 2.91 -21.92 7.61
C ALA A 48 2.20 -21.20 6.45
N LEU A 49 1.43 -20.17 6.77
CA LEU A 49 0.74 -19.35 5.78
C LEU A 49 1.72 -18.57 4.90
N ALA A 50 2.74 -17.95 5.50
CA ALA A 50 3.78 -17.24 4.75
C ALA A 50 4.51 -18.16 3.76
N TRP A 51 4.86 -19.38 4.22
CA TRP A 51 5.50 -20.37 3.36
C TRP A 51 4.64 -20.76 2.15
N SER A 52 3.31 -20.78 2.30
CA SER A 52 2.39 -21.14 1.20
C SER A 52 2.52 -20.23 -0.03
N LEU A 53 2.79 -18.92 0.18
CA LEU A 53 3.03 -17.98 -0.93
C LEU A 53 4.51 -17.86 -1.29
N TYR A 54 5.41 -17.94 -0.29
CA TYR A 54 6.86 -17.77 -0.51
C TYR A 54 7.47 -18.90 -1.34
N LYS A 55 6.92 -20.11 -1.24
CA LYS A 55 7.36 -21.29 -1.95
C LYS A 55 7.47 -21.04 -3.46
N PRO A 56 8.63 -21.29 -4.11
CA PRO A 56 8.90 -20.85 -5.48
C PRO A 56 7.83 -21.23 -6.50
N GLU A 57 7.32 -22.47 -6.46
CA GLU A 57 6.29 -22.94 -7.36
C GLU A 57 4.95 -22.22 -7.18
N ASN A 58 4.58 -21.90 -5.93
CA ASN A 58 3.34 -21.18 -5.64
C ASN A 58 3.48 -19.70 -5.99
N ALA A 59 4.61 -19.07 -5.65
CA ALA A 59 4.89 -17.69 -6.00
C ALA A 59 4.80 -17.47 -7.52
N ARG A 60 5.35 -18.42 -8.31
CA ARG A 60 5.28 -18.42 -9.78
C ARG A 60 3.83 -18.61 -10.27
N ARG A 61 3.17 -19.68 -9.84
CA ARG A 61 1.78 -20.01 -10.27
C ARG A 61 0.83 -18.84 -10.01
N LEU A 62 0.92 -18.22 -8.83
CA LEU A 62 0.06 -17.10 -8.47
C LEU A 62 0.43 -15.82 -9.23
N ALA A 63 1.70 -15.63 -9.60
CA ALA A 63 2.13 -14.51 -10.43
C ALA A 63 1.58 -14.66 -11.86
N GLU A 64 1.71 -15.84 -12.46
CA GLU A 64 1.17 -16.17 -13.78
C GLU A 64 -0.35 -15.95 -13.81
N LEU A 65 -1.08 -16.54 -12.88
CA LEU A 65 -2.53 -16.37 -12.77
C LEU A 65 -2.95 -14.90 -12.53
N SER A 66 -2.16 -14.13 -11.75
CA SER A 66 -2.46 -12.72 -11.51
C SER A 66 -2.35 -11.86 -12.76
N VAL A 67 -1.37 -12.14 -13.63
CA VAL A 67 -1.22 -11.44 -14.91
C VAL A 67 -2.30 -11.86 -15.88
N GLU A 68 -2.62 -13.16 -15.94
CA GLU A 68 -3.71 -13.70 -16.77
C GLU A 68 -5.06 -13.06 -16.42
N ASP A 69 -5.42 -13.02 -15.14
CA ASP A 69 -6.70 -12.48 -14.67
C ASP A 69 -6.84 -10.98 -14.91
N THR A 70 -5.76 -10.23 -14.66
CA THR A 70 -5.84 -8.76 -14.57
C THR A 70 -5.28 -8.04 -15.77
N GLY A 71 -4.42 -8.69 -16.54
CA GLY A 71 -3.72 -8.12 -17.70
C GLY A 71 -2.72 -7.03 -17.36
N ILE A 72 -2.27 -6.88 -16.08
CA ILE A 72 -1.39 -5.80 -15.61
C ILE A 72 -0.15 -6.31 -14.88
N GLY A 73 0.96 -5.58 -15.06
CA GLY A 73 2.28 -5.95 -14.54
C GLY A 73 2.90 -7.11 -15.31
N ASN A 74 3.96 -7.68 -14.77
CA ASN A 74 4.67 -8.81 -15.37
C ASN A 74 4.92 -9.95 -14.38
N VAL A 75 5.04 -11.17 -14.91
CA VAL A 75 5.17 -12.40 -14.10
C VAL A 75 6.44 -12.40 -13.26
N ALA A 76 7.58 -11.99 -13.84
CA ALA A 76 8.87 -12.03 -13.17
C ALA A 76 8.89 -11.16 -11.90
N ASP A 77 8.42 -9.93 -12.03
CA ASP A 77 8.36 -8.98 -10.91
C ASP A 77 7.29 -9.36 -9.88
N LYS A 78 6.16 -9.94 -10.32
CA LYS A 78 5.15 -10.45 -9.38
C LYS A 78 5.67 -11.63 -8.55
N ILE A 79 6.52 -12.51 -9.11
CA ILE A 79 7.21 -13.56 -8.34
C ILE A 79 8.08 -12.91 -7.25
N VAL A 80 8.93 -11.96 -7.63
CA VAL A 80 9.77 -11.22 -6.69
C VAL A 80 8.94 -10.51 -5.63
N LYS A 81 7.84 -9.86 -6.02
CA LYS A 81 6.92 -9.17 -5.12
C LYS A 81 6.29 -10.14 -4.12
N ASN A 82 5.74 -11.26 -4.60
CA ASN A 82 5.13 -12.30 -3.76
C ASN A 82 6.12 -12.80 -2.70
N GLN A 83 7.35 -13.12 -3.10
CA GLN A 83 8.37 -13.62 -2.18
C GLN A 83 8.88 -12.53 -1.24
N ARG A 84 9.34 -11.40 -1.78
CA ARG A 84 9.96 -10.34 -0.99
C ARG A 84 9.01 -9.74 0.06
N LYS A 85 7.76 -9.46 -0.33
CA LYS A 85 6.78 -8.88 0.60
C LYS A 85 6.36 -9.87 1.67
N THR A 86 6.16 -11.13 1.33
CA THR A 86 5.84 -12.18 2.31
C THR A 86 6.98 -12.38 3.30
N PHE A 87 8.23 -12.52 2.81
CA PHE A 87 9.38 -12.74 3.67
C PHE A 87 9.67 -11.56 4.60
N GLY A 88 9.59 -10.33 4.06
CA GLY A 88 9.79 -9.13 4.85
C GLY A 88 8.70 -8.93 5.92
N THR A 89 7.44 -9.19 5.56
CA THR A 89 6.33 -9.15 6.53
C THR A 89 6.52 -10.20 7.61
N LEU A 90 6.91 -11.44 7.26
CA LEU A 90 7.18 -12.48 8.25
C LEU A 90 8.30 -12.07 9.21
N ARG A 91 9.41 -11.49 8.69
CA ARG A 91 10.50 -10.95 9.53
C ARG A 91 9.97 -10.00 10.59
N ASP A 92 9.11 -9.06 10.19
CA ASP A 92 8.59 -8.04 11.11
C ASP A 92 7.65 -8.64 12.15
N LEU A 93 6.80 -9.59 11.73
CA LEU A 93 5.86 -10.26 12.61
C LEU A 93 6.54 -11.17 13.64
N MET A 94 7.61 -11.89 13.25
CA MET A 94 8.34 -12.76 14.17
C MET A 94 9.09 -12.01 15.28
N ARG A 95 9.30 -10.70 15.11
CA ARG A 95 9.91 -9.80 16.10
C ARG A 95 8.90 -9.22 17.10
N ALA A 96 7.60 -9.52 16.93
CA ALA A 96 6.52 -8.92 17.71
C ALA A 96 5.78 -9.95 18.56
N ARG A 97 5.43 -9.56 19.77
CA ARG A 97 4.42 -10.26 20.59
C ARG A 97 3.08 -9.58 20.40
N THR A 98 2.02 -10.38 20.24
CA THR A 98 0.68 -9.88 19.88
C THR A 98 -0.43 -10.51 20.69
N VAL A 99 -0.14 -11.61 21.39
CA VAL A 99 -1.09 -12.32 22.26
C VAL A 99 -0.52 -12.53 23.66
N GLY A 100 -1.37 -12.54 24.67
CA GLY A 100 -0.96 -12.57 26.08
C GLY A 100 -0.28 -11.25 26.49
N VAL A 101 0.69 -11.32 27.39
CA VAL A 101 1.47 -10.13 27.80
C VAL A 101 2.37 -9.70 26.68
N ILE A 102 2.13 -8.49 26.13
CA ILE A 102 2.90 -7.90 25.04
C ILE A 102 3.91 -6.85 25.52
N GLU A 103 3.64 -6.24 26.67
CA GLU A 103 4.53 -5.27 27.31
C GLU A 103 4.31 -5.31 28.83
N ASN A 104 5.40 -5.19 29.59
CA ASN A 104 5.36 -5.09 31.05
C ASN A 104 6.31 -3.98 31.49
N ASP A 105 5.72 -2.85 31.88
CA ASP A 105 6.46 -1.72 32.42
C ASP A 105 6.19 -1.58 33.93
N ASN A 106 7.12 -2.11 34.70
CA ASN A 106 7.03 -2.05 36.17
C ASN A 106 7.18 -0.60 36.69
N GLY A 107 7.80 0.30 35.94
CA GLY A 107 7.99 1.70 36.34
C GLY A 107 6.69 2.49 36.34
N SER A 108 5.88 2.31 35.30
CA SER A 108 4.55 2.92 35.19
C SER A 108 3.43 2.12 35.85
N GLY A 109 3.71 0.91 36.35
CA GLY A 109 2.70 -0.01 36.90
C GLY A 109 1.72 -0.53 35.84
N ILE A 110 2.10 -0.56 34.57
CA ILE A 110 1.24 -0.98 33.47
C ILE A 110 1.72 -2.29 32.85
N ILE A 111 0.82 -3.27 32.77
CA ILE A 111 1.01 -4.48 31.97
C ILE A 111 0.00 -4.46 30.83
N LYS A 112 0.49 -4.62 29.57
CA LYS A 112 -0.37 -4.62 28.37
C LYS A 112 -0.59 -6.06 27.86
N TYR A 113 -1.83 -6.38 27.61
CA TYR A 113 -2.25 -7.66 27.03
C TYR A 113 -2.75 -7.42 25.61
N GLY A 114 -2.17 -8.11 24.64
CA GLY A 114 -2.66 -8.14 23.26
C GLY A 114 -3.86 -9.07 23.13
N LYS A 115 -4.91 -8.61 22.45
CA LYS A 115 -6.15 -9.33 22.18
C LYS A 115 -6.57 -9.13 20.73
N PRO A 116 -7.31 -10.09 20.11
CA PRO A 116 -7.81 -9.90 18.76
C PRO A 116 -8.78 -8.71 18.66
N VAL A 117 -8.80 -8.07 17.49
CA VAL A 117 -9.83 -7.09 17.14
C VAL A 117 -11.13 -7.77 16.76
N GLY A 118 -11.08 -8.97 16.20
CA GLY A 118 -12.25 -9.75 15.78
C GLY A 118 -12.13 -10.25 14.32
N VAL A 119 -13.23 -10.26 13.60
CA VAL A 119 -13.27 -10.61 12.19
C VAL A 119 -12.86 -9.39 11.35
N VAL A 120 -11.86 -9.55 10.48
CA VAL A 120 -11.33 -8.50 9.61
C VAL A 120 -11.94 -8.63 8.22
N GLY A 121 -12.55 -7.57 7.70
CA GLY A 121 -12.95 -7.45 6.31
C GLY A 121 -11.85 -6.78 5.49
N ALA A 122 -11.21 -7.51 4.58
CA ALA A 122 -10.08 -7.01 3.79
C ALA A 122 -10.46 -6.75 2.34
N ILE A 123 -10.56 -5.47 1.95
CA ILE A 123 -10.78 -5.08 0.57
C ILE A 123 -9.41 -5.04 -0.14
N THR A 124 -9.28 -5.76 -1.27
CA THR A 124 -8.01 -5.91 -1.98
C THR A 124 -8.09 -5.49 -3.44
N PRO A 125 -7.02 -4.84 -3.99
CA PRO A 125 -6.99 -4.32 -5.34
C PRO A 125 -6.66 -5.41 -6.38
N SER A 126 -6.94 -5.12 -7.65
CA SER A 126 -6.52 -5.97 -8.79
C SER A 126 -5.01 -5.90 -9.08
N THR A 127 -4.32 -4.85 -8.65
CA THR A 127 -2.89 -4.67 -8.91
C THR A 127 -2.01 -5.75 -8.25
N ASN A 128 -2.45 -6.28 -7.10
CA ASN A 128 -1.71 -7.29 -6.34
C ASN A 128 -2.65 -8.34 -5.72
N PRO A 129 -3.33 -9.18 -6.54
CA PRO A 129 -4.40 -10.07 -6.06
C PRO A 129 -3.91 -11.28 -5.27
N ALA A 130 -2.59 -11.53 -5.23
CA ALA A 130 -1.97 -12.55 -4.38
C ALA A 130 -1.22 -11.93 -3.19
N ALA A 131 -0.28 -11.01 -3.42
CA ALA A 131 0.57 -10.48 -2.37
C ALA A 131 -0.19 -9.68 -1.31
N THR A 132 -1.18 -8.85 -1.70
CA THR A 132 -1.95 -8.03 -0.75
C THR A 132 -2.83 -8.87 0.18
N PRO A 133 -3.60 -9.88 -0.30
CA PRO A 133 -4.32 -10.80 0.58
C PRO A 133 -3.41 -11.49 1.60
N VAL A 134 -2.28 -12.06 1.18
CA VAL A 134 -1.34 -12.74 2.10
C VAL A 134 -0.77 -11.78 3.13
N ASN A 135 -0.32 -10.60 2.72
CA ASN A 135 0.22 -9.59 3.62
C ASN A 135 -0.78 -9.22 4.73
N LYS A 136 -2.04 -8.93 4.37
CA LYS A 136 -3.09 -8.61 5.34
C LYS A 136 -3.45 -9.82 6.22
N THR A 137 -3.53 -11.01 5.62
CA THR A 137 -3.85 -12.24 6.36
C THR A 137 -2.78 -12.56 7.40
N MET A 138 -1.50 -12.46 7.06
CA MET A 138 -0.41 -12.67 8.02
C MET A 138 -0.52 -11.72 9.22
N MET A 139 -0.81 -10.44 8.98
CA MET A 139 -0.99 -9.44 10.05
C MET A 139 -2.24 -9.73 10.89
N ALA A 140 -3.36 -10.08 10.27
CA ALA A 140 -4.60 -10.41 10.96
C ALA A 140 -4.45 -11.65 11.86
N LEU A 141 -3.90 -12.75 11.32
CA LEU A 141 -3.68 -13.98 12.07
C LEU A 141 -2.63 -13.81 13.16
N LYS A 142 -1.64 -12.95 12.96
CA LYS A 142 -0.67 -12.59 14.02
C LYS A 142 -1.36 -12.02 15.26
N GLY A 143 -2.46 -11.28 15.08
CA GLY A 143 -3.33 -10.79 16.16
C GLY A 143 -4.40 -11.79 16.62
N ALA A 144 -4.33 -13.06 16.21
CA ALA A 144 -5.33 -14.11 16.49
C ALA A 144 -6.74 -13.79 15.95
N ASN A 145 -6.83 -13.00 14.86
CA ASN A 145 -8.09 -12.67 14.19
C ASN A 145 -8.42 -13.68 13.08
N ALA A 146 -9.66 -13.65 12.61
CA ALA A 146 -10.04 -14.20 11.33
C ALA A 146 -10.13 -13.08 10.28
N ILE A 147 -10.02 -13.44 8.99
CA ILE A 147 -10.09 -12.49 7.89
C ILE A 147 -10.98 -13.00 6.76
N ILE A 148 -11.82 -12.11 6.23
CA ILE A 148 -12.64 -12.35 5.04
C ILE A 148 -12.18 -11.37 3.94
N ILE A 149 -11.72 -11.91 2.82
CA ILE A 149 -11.16 -11.11 1.73
C ILE A 149 -12.28 -10.78 0.74
N ALA A 150 -12.43 -9.48 0.44
CA ALA A 150 -13.25 -8.97 -0.64
C ALA A 150 -12.34 -8.54 -1.81
N PRO A 151 -12.13 -9.39 -2.81
CA PRO A 151 -11.23 -9.08 -3.91
C PRO A 151 -11.87 -8.15 -4.94
N SER A 152 -11.04 -7.48 -5.74
CA SER A 152 -11.48 -6.89 -6.99
C SER A 152 -12.03 -7.99 -7.92
N PRO A 153 -13.16 -7.78 -8.62
CA PRO A 153 -13.70 -8.77 -9.55
C PRO A 153 -12.70 -9.27 -10.59
N ALA A 154 -11.84 -8.38 -11.12
CA ALA A 154 -10.83 -8.74 -12.11
C ALA A 154 -9.72 -9.67 -11.58
N GLY A 155 -9.48 -9.71 -10.27
CA GLY A 155 -8.47 -10.57 -9.65
C GLY A 155 -9.09 -11.66 -8.77
N TRP A 156 -10.36 -12.00 -8.96
CA TRP A 156 -11.02 -12.95 -8.08
C TRP A 156 -10.41 -14.34 -8.12
N SER A 157 -10.13 -14.89 -9.32
CA SER A 157 -9.62 -16.26 -9.42
C SER A 157 -8.21 -16.41 -8.86
N SER A 158 -7.32 -15.46 -9.09
CA SER A 158 -5.99 -15.44 -8.48
C SER A 158 -6.03 -15.24 -6.95
N THR A 159 -6.94 -14.39 -6.45
CA THR A 159 -7.16 -14.23 -5.01
C THR A 159 -7.75 -15.50 -4.39
N ASN A 160 -8.71 -16.15 -5.04
CA ASN A 160 -9.28 -17.41 -4.59
C ASN A 160 -8.22 -18.53 -4.53
N ALA A 161 -7.41 -18.67 -5.58
CA ALA A 161 -6.29 -19.63 -5.58
C ALA A 161 -5.29 -19.34 -4.44
N THR A 162 -5.07 -18.07 -4.12
CA THR A 162 -4.25 -17.66 -2.97
C THR A 162 -4.88 -18.06 -1.65
N VAL A 163 -6.19 -17.85 -1.48
CA VAL A 163 -6.94 -18.25 -0.27
C VAL A 163 -6.92 -19.77 -0.08
N GLU A 164 -7.11 -20.54 -1.15
CA GLU A 164 -7.05 -22.00 -1.08
C GLU A 164 -5.67 -22.50 -0.63
N LEU A 165 -4.58 -21.89 -1.11
CA LEU A 165 -3.23 -22.23 -0.61
C LEU A 165 -3.04 -21.88 0.86
N MET A 166 -3.59 -20.74 1.32
CA MET A 166 -3.55 -20.35 2.73
C MET A 166 -4.36 -21.31 3.60
N ARG A 167 -5.55 -21.72 3.16
CA ARG A 167 -6.39 -22.71 3.86
C ARG A 167 -5.72 -24.07 3.95
N ALA A 168 -5.11 -24.55 2.88
CA ALA A 168 -4.32 -25.79 2.90
C ALA A 168 -3.10 -25.72 3.85
N ALA A 169 -2.47 -24.55 3.98
CA ALA A 169 -1.39 -24.35 4.94
C ALA A 169 -1.91 -24.37 6.39
N LEU A 170 -3.09 -23.80 6.66
CA LEU A 170 -3.75 -23.89 7.98
C LEU A 170 -4.08 -25.33 8.33
N GLU A 171 -4.69 -26.09 7.41
CA GLU A 171 -5.02 -27.50 7.60
C GLU A 171 -3.77 -28.34 7.95
N LYS A 172 -2.67 -28.10 7.25
CA LYS A 172 -1.40 -28.79 7.48
C LYS A 172 -0.87 -28.64 8.91
N VAL A 173 -1.11 -27.48 9.53
CA VAL A 173 -0.71 -27.22 10.93
C VAL A 173 -1.87 -27.41 11.91
N ALA A 174 -2.94 -28.10 11.52
CA ALA A 174 -4.13 -28.35 12.32
C ALA A 174 -4.72 -27.06 12.93
N ALA A 175 -4.78 -26.00 12.12
CA ALA A 175 -5.45 -24.75 12.45
C ALA A 175 -6.79 -24.64 11.69
N PRO A 176 -7.81 -23.97 12.25
CA PRO A 176 -9.10 -23.82 11.60
C PRO A 176 -8.98 -23.11 10.25
N ILE A 177 -9.44 -23.77 9.19
CA ILE A 177 -9.33 -23.22 7.82
C ILE A 177 -10.19 -21.97 7.61
N ASP A 178 -11.27 -21.82 8.37
CA ASP A 178 -12.16 -20.66 8.30
C ASP A 178 -11.64 -19.39 8.99
N LEU A 179 -10.40 -19.43 9.51
CA LEU A 179 -9.65 -18.22 9.84
C LEU A 179 -9.37 -17.35 8.60
N VAL A 180 -9.38 -17.96 7.40
CA VAL A 180 -9.17 -17.26 6.13
C VAL A 180 -10.27 -17.62 5.16
N GLN A 181 -11.03 -16.63 4.75
CA GLN A 181 -12.15 -16.77 3.83
C GLN A 181 -12.14 -15.69 2.74
N ILE A 182 -12.93 -15.90 1.70
CA ILE A 182 -13.10 -14.98 0.57
C ILE A 182 -14.59 -14.82 0.24
N LEU A 183 -15.01 -13.63 -0.21
CA LEU A 183 -16.35 -13.45 -0.77
C LEU A 183 -16.53 -14.33 -2.02
N PRO A 184 -17.64 -15.07 -2.11
CA PRO A 184 -17.89 -15.97 -3.24
C PRO A 184 -18.10 -15.20 -4.55
N HIS A 185 -17.76 -15.85 -5.67
CA HIS A 185 -18.05 -15.31 -7.00
C HIS A 185 -19.53 -15.48 -7.35
N PRO A 186 -20.13 -14.51 -8.07
CA PRO A 186 -19.58 -13.19 -8.43
C PRO A 186 -19.60 -12.21 -7.23
N VAL A 187 -18.51 -11.48 -7.05
CA VAL A 187 -18.44 -10.46 -6.00
C VAL A 187 -19.24 -9.22 -6.41
N SER A 188 -20.30 -8.91 -5.66
CA SER A 188 -21.08 -7.72 -5.88
C SER A 188 -20.63 -6.55 -4.99
N ARG A 189 -20.98 -5.32 -5.40
CA ARG A 189 -20.79 -4.12 -4.56
C ARG A 189 -21.59 -4.23 -3.27
N ASN A 190 -22.78 -4.85 -3.31
CA ASN A 190 -23.63 -5.03 -2.15
C ASN A 190 -23.03 -6.02 -1.14
N MET A 191 -22.50 -7.17 -1.59
CA MET A 191 -21.78 -8.10 -0.70
C MET A 191 -20.58 -7.44 -0.03
N THR A 192 -19.81 -6.63 -0.78
CA THR A 192 -18.66 -5.90 -0.23
C THR A 192 -19.12 -4.88 0.82
N ARG A 193 -20.22 -4.16 0.57
CA ARG A 193 -20.81 -3.23 1.55
C ARG A 193 -21.28 -3.96 2.81
N LEU A 194 -22.04 -5.05 2.65
CA LEU A 194 -22.52 -5.87 3.76
C LEU A 194 -21.37 -6.42 4.61
N LEU A 195 -20.27 -6.86 3.98
CA LEU A 195 -19.07 -7.28 4.69
C LEU A 195 -18.48 -6.14 5.52
N MET A 196 -18.33 -4.94 4.94
CA MET A 196 -17.80 -3.77 5.63
C MET A 196 -18.66 -3.37 6.85
N GLU A 197 -19.97 -3.53 6.77
CA GLU A 197 -20.93 -3.16 7.84
C GLU A 197 -20.99 -4.17 8.98
N GLN A 198 -20.59 -5.44 8.76
CA GLN A 198 -20.81 -6.54 9.71
C GLN A 198 -19.54 -7.08 10.38
N VAL A 199 -18.36 -6.77 9.85
CA VAL A 199 -17.09 -7.18 10.47
C VAL A 199 -16.70 -6.27 11.64
N ASP A 200 -15.66 -6.65 12.39
CA ASP A 200 -15.18 -5.88 13.53
C ASP A 200 -14.14 -4.81 13.14
N LEU A 201 -13.42 -5.04 12.03
CA LEU A 201 -12.46 -4.10 11.46
C LEU A 201 -12.45 -4.20 9.93
N VAL A 202 -12.52 -3.07 9.23
CA VAL A 202 -12.33 -3.00 7.77
C VAL A 202 -10.92 -2.54 7.46
N VAL A 203 -10.23 -3.23 6.54
CA VAL A 203 -8.92 -2.82 6.01
C VAL A 203 -9.00 -2.70 4.50
N ALA A 204 -9.12 -1.48 3.98
CA ALA A 204 -9.33 -1.20 2.57
C ALA A 204 -8.04 -0.74 1.87
N THR A 205 -7.64 -1.47 0.82
CA THR A 205 -6.57 -1.08 -0.11
C THR A 205 -7.11 -1.16 -1.53
N GLY A 206 -7.02 -0.06 -2.27
CA GLY A 206 -7.52 0.01 -3.64
C GLY A 206 -8.03 1.39 -4.00
N SER A 207 -9.11 1.46 -4.77
CA SER A 207 -9.66 2.74 -5.23
C SER A 207 -10.13 3.63 -4.08
N GLN A 208 -10.05 4.94 -4.27
CA GLN A 208 -10.55 5.93 -3.29
C GLN A 208 -12.04 5.75 -2.97
N ASN A 209 -12.83 5.23 -3.92
CA ASN A 209 -14.23 4.90 -3.67
C ASN A 209 -14.40 3.79 -2.64
N ASN A 210 -13.55 2.75 -2.68
CA ASN A 210 -13.55 1.69 -1.67
C ASN A 210 -13.09 2.20 -0.30
N VAL A 211 -12.10 3.08 -0.27
CA VAL A 211 -11.61 3.70 0.97
C VAL A 211 -12.70 4.57 1.60
N ARG A 212 -13.40 5.39 0.82
CA ARG A 212 -14.56 6.19 1.30
C ARG A 212 -15.68 5.28 1.80
N ALA A 213 -16.01 4.22 1.07
CA ALA A 213 -17.03 3.24 1.49
C ALA A 213 -16.68 2.59 2.83
N ALA A 214 -15.40 2.22 3.03
CA ALA A 214 -14.91 1.67 4.28
C ALA A 214 -15.11 2.64 5.45
N TYR A 215 -14.70 3.91 5.30
CA TYR A 215 -14.90 4.93 6.35
C TYR A 215 -16.37 5.30 6.59
N SER A 216 -17.24 5.07 5.61
CA SER A 216 -18.68 5.34 5.70
C SER A 216 -19.51 4.12 6.16
N SER A 217 -18.89 2.96 6.39
CA SER A 217 -19.58 1.72 6.75
C SER A 217 -20.15 1.70 8.17
N GLY A 218 -19.65 2.58 9.04
CA GLY A 218 -19.97 2.57 10.48
C GLY A 218 -19.09 1.62 11.30
N THR A 219 -18.30 0.77 10.66
CA THR A 219 -17.32 -0.13 11.29
C THR A 219 -15.97 0.58 11.40
N PRO A 220 -15.17 0.37 12.46
CA PRO A 220 -13.79 0.82 12.50
C PRO A 220 -13.04 0.44 11.24
N ALA A 221 -12.39 1.42 10.59
CA ALA A 221 -11.79 1.20 9.29
C ALA A 221 -10.39 1.79 9.17
N ILE A 222 -9.54 1.10 8.40
CA ILE A 222 -8.22 1.55 7.97
C ILE A 222 -8.23 1.55 6.44
N GLY A 223 -8.22 2.74 5.85
CA GLY A 223 -8.06 2.95 4.42
C GLY A 223 -6.66 3.45 4.10
N VAL A 224 -6.19 3.20 2.88
CA VAL A 224 -4.91 3.72 2.40
C VAL A 224 -5.13 4.62 1.18
N GLY A 225 -4.40 5.74 1.14
CA GLY A 225 -4.55 6.77 0.12
C GLY A 225 -3.99 6.37 -1.25
N ALA A 226 -4.29 7.19 -2.25
CA ALA A 226 -3.68 7.09 -3.57
C ALA A 226 -2.22 7.54 -3.52
N GLY A 227 -1.39 6.96 -4.39
CA GLY A 227 -0.03 7.44 -4.63
C GLY A 227 0.01 8.54 -5.70
N ASN A 228 1.03 9.35 -5.64
CA ASN A 228 1.48 10.24 -6.72
C ASN A 228 2.86 10.75 -6.32
N VAL A 229 3.88 9.90 -6.44
CA VAL A 229 5.19 10.11 -5.82
C VAL A 229 6.06 11.08 -6.60
N PRO A 230 6.35 12.29 -6.07
CA PRO A 230 7.41 13.15 -6.58
C PRO A 230 8.75 12.76 -5.97
N VAL A 231 9.82 12.82 -6.79
CA VAL A 231 11.19 12.58 -6.35
C VAL A 231 12.10 13.73 -6.83
N ILE A 232 12.84 14.32 -5.90
CA ILE A 232 13.81 15.39 -6.20
C ILE A 232 15.16 14.77 -6.58
N ILE A 233 15.76 15.26 -7.66
CA ILE A 233 17.18 15.07 -7.96
C ILE A 233 17.89 16.39 -7.66
N ASP A 234 18.63 16.38 -6.56
CA ASP A 234 19.31 17.54 -6.00
C ASP A 234 20.66 17.81 -6.69
N SER A 235 21.17 19.03 -6.65
CA SER A 235 22.43 19.50 -7.26
C SER A 235 23.65 18.63 -6.97
N ASN A 236 23.69 18.03 -5.78
CA ASN A 236 24.81 17.21 -5.33
C ASN A 236 24.50 15.70 -5.32
N ALA A 237 23.43 15.28 -5.98
CA ALA A 237 23.06 13.87 -6.09
C ALA A 237 24.15 13.08 -6.84
N ASP A 238 24.30 11.80 -6.50
CA ASP A 238 24.96 10.86 -7.37
C ASP A 238 24.00 10.47 -8.50
N LEU A 239 24.16 11.12 -9.65
CA LEU A 239 23.22 10.99 -10.77
C LEU A 239 23.15 9.58 -11.35
N ASN A 240 24.25 8.83 -11.31
CA ASN A 240 24.25 7.45 -11.79
C ASN A 240 23.50 6.54 -10.80
N ASP A 241 23.80 6.65 -9.52
CA ASP A 241 23.09 5.90 -8.46
C ASP A 241 21.59 6.25 -8.43
N ALA A 242 21.25 7.54 -8.60
CA ALA A 242 19.86 7.98 -8.69
C ALA A 242 19.14 7.37 -9.90
N ALA A 243 19.75 7.39 -11.08
CA ALA A 243 19.19 6.85 -12.31
C ALA A 243 18.94 5.33 -12.22
N GLU A 244 19.89 4.56 -11.65
CA GLU A 244 19.75 3.12 -11.43
C GLU A 244 18.60 2.81 -10.45
N LYS A 245 18.46 3.58 -9.37
CA LYS A 245 17.37 3.41 -8.38
C LYS A 245 16.00 3.78 -8.96
N ILE A 246 15.94 4.86 -9.74
CA ILE A 246 14.72 5.28 -10.45
C ILE A 246 14.33 4.21 -11.47
N LEU A 247 15.26 3.70 -12.28
CA LEU A 247 15.01 2.59 -13.20
C LEU A 247 14.42 1.39 -12.44
N ALA A 248 15.13 0.91 -11.42
CA ALA A 248 14.71 -0.27 -10.66
C ALA A 248 13.31 -0.10 -10.06
N SER A 249 12.99 1.09 -9.57
CA SER A 249 11.71 1.40 -8.95
C SER A 249 10.59 1.59 -9.97
N LYS A 250 10.84 2.39 -11.01
CA LYS A 250 9.85 2.76 -12.04
C LYS A 250 9.41 1.57 -12.88
N THR A 251 10.34 0.69 -13.25
CA THR A 251 10.03 -0.44 -14.12
C THR A 251 9.47 -1.65 -13.37
N PHE A 252 9.62 -1.71 -12.05
CA PHE A 252 9.18 -2.85 -11.28
C PHE A 252 7.66 -3.10 -11.39
N ASP A 253 7.32 -4.25 -11.90
CA ASP A 253 5.93 -4.69 -12.16
C ASP A 253 5.14 -3.63 -12.98
N ASN A 254 5.83 -3.00 -13.94
CA ASN A 254 5.30 -1.98 -14.84
C ASN A 254 4.59 -0.82 -14.10
N SER A 255 5.15 -0.36 -13.00
CA SER A 255 4.58 0.72 -12.17
C SER A 255 3.20 0.43 -11.58
N THR A 256 2.85 -0.82 -11.30
CA THR A 256 1.58 -1.13 -10.62
C THR A 256 1.51 -0.64 -9.18
N SER A 257 2.64 -0.26 -8.59
CA SER A 257 2.72 0.22 -7.21
C SER A 257 2.43 1.72 -7.13
N CYS A 258 1.53 2.12 -6.21
CA CYS A 258 1.35 3.53 -5.85
C CYS A 258 2.61 4.18 -5.26
N SER A 259 3.65 3.38 -4.96
CA SER A 259 4.96 3.85 -4.50
C SER A 259 5.98 4.02 -5.63
N SER A 260 5.61 3.76 -6.90
CA SER A 260 6.48 4.06 -8.03
C SER A 260 6.61 5.56 -8.22
N GLU A 261 7.80 6.02 -8.61
CA GLU A 261 8.03 7.41 -8.96
C GLU A 261 7.05 7.83 -10.07
N ASN A 262 6.32 8.91 -9.83
CA ASN A 262 5.35 9.43 -10.77
C ASN A 262 5.84 10.71 -11.44
N SER A 263 6.65 11.48 -10.71
CA SER A 263 7.29 12.70 -11.20
C SER A 263 8.71 12.81 -10.67
N LEU A 264 9.60 13.38 -11.48
CA LEU A 264 10.92 13.86 -11.08
C LEU A 264 10.92 15.39 -11.05
N VAL A 265 11.48 15.96 -10.00
CA VAL A 265 11.76 17.39 -9.87
C VAL A 265 13.27 17.55 -9.86
N ILE A 266 13.84 17.98 -10.97
CA ILE A 266 15.30 18.03 -11.19
C ILE A 266 15.76 19.47 -11.08
N LEU A 267 16.80 19.72 -10.25
CA LEU A 267 17.38 21.05 -10.11
C LEU A 267 18.08 21.47 -11.41
N ASP A 268 17.99 22.76 -11.75
CA ASP A 268 18.40 23.33 -13.01
C ASP A 268 19.89 23.09 -13.36
N ASP A 269 20.76 23.19 -12.35
CA ASP A 269 22.21 23.03 -12.49
C ASP A 269 22.68 21.60 -12.80
N VAL A 270 21.85 20.59 -12.55
CA VAL A 270 22.13 19.18 -12.88
C VAL A 270 21.14 18.58 -13.86
N TYR A 271 20.26 19.41 -14.45
CA TYR A 271 19.12 18.92 -15.23
C TYR A 271 19.52 18.06 -16.42
N GLU A 272 20.35 18.57 -17.31
CA GLU A 272 20.75 17.83 -18.52
C GLU A 272 21.65 16.64 -18.21
N ASP A 273 22.48 16.72 -17.16
CA ASP A 273 23.31 15.60 -16.71
C ASP A 273 22.44 14.48 -16.09
N ALA A 274 21.38 14.84 -15.37
CA ALA A 274 20.40 13.89 -14.83
C ALA A 274 19.61 13.22 -15.97
N ILE A 275 19.12 13.98 -16.97
CA ILE A 275 18.48 13.42 -18.16
C ILE A 275 19.43 12.48 -18.89
N ALA A 276 20.70 12.85 -19.05
CA ALA A 276 21.71 12.00 -19.68
C ALA A 276 21.95 10.72 -18.88
N ALA A 277 21.96 10.79 -17.55
CA ALA A 277 22.07 9.61 -16.68
C ALA A 277 20.85 8.69 -16.82
N LEU A 278 19.64 9.22 -16.84
CA LEU A 278 18.41 8.45 -17.05
C LEU A 278 18.39 7.78 -18.44
N LYS A 279 18.84 8.47 -19.47
CA LYS A 279 18.96 7.88 -20.82
C LYS A 279 19.96 6.72 -20.87
N ARG A 280 21.08 6.80 -20.13
CA ARG A 280 22.05 5.68 -20.05
C ARG A 280 21.45 4.40 -19.48
N VAL A 281 20.46 4.52 -18.59
CA VAL A 281 19.75 3.37 -18.00
C VAL A 281 18.50 2.97 -18.79
N GLY A 282 18.28 3.55 -19.98
CA GLY A 282 17.23 3.16 -20.91
C GLY A 282 15.97 4.02 -20.90
N ALA A 283 16.00 5.21 -20.32
CA ALA A 283 14.89 6.14 -20.45
C ALA A 283 14.80 6.68 -21.89
N TYR A 284 13.58 6.76 -22.41
CA TYR A 284 13.27 7.42 -23.68
C TYR A 284 12.73 8.83 -23.40
N ARG A 285 13.39 9.86 -23.95
CA ARG A 285 12.95 11.25 -23.84
C ARG A 285 11.97 11.54 -24.97
N CYS A 286 10.68 11.66 -24.64
CA CYS A 286 9.64 11.95 -25.62
C CYS A 286 9.76 13.36 -26.18
N ASN A 287 9.52 13.52 -27.47
CA ASN A 287 9.36 14.83 -28.11
C ASN A 287 7.95 15.38 -27.94
N GLY A 288 7.68 16.62 -28.39
CA GLY A 288 6.40 17.29 -28.19
C GLY A 288 5.22 16.54 -28.80
N GLU A 289 5.36 15.99 -30.01
CA GLU A 289 4.31 15.23 -30.69
C GLU A 289 4.00 13.92 -29.93
N GLU A 290 5.02 13.24 -29.43
CA GLU A 290 4.87 12.02 -28.65
C GLU A 290 4.22 12.29 -27.28
N ILE A 291 4.53 13.43 -26.64
CA ILE A 291 3.87 13.86 -25.40
C ILE A 291 2.37 14.05 -25.63
N ASP A 292 1.98 14.67 -26.74
CA ASP A 292 0.57 14.84 -27.10
C ASP A 292 -0.11 13.49 -27.39
N LEU A 293 0.54 12.57 -28.09
CA LEU A 293 0.05 11.21 -28.30
C LEU A 293 -0.15 10.46 -26.97
N ILE A 294 0.80 10.54 -26.04
CA ILE A 294 0.67 9.94 -24.72
C ILE A 294 -0.53 10.54 -23.98
N ARG A 295 -0.69 11.88 -24.02
CA ARG A 295 -1.80 12.58 -23.37
C ARG A 295 -3.14 12.12 -23.91
N GLU A 296 -3.30 11.97 -25.21
CA GLU A 296 -4.54 11.54 -25.85
C GLU A 296 -4.88 10.07 -25.62
N ARG A 297 -3.86 9.20 -25.58
CA ARG A 297 -4.08 7.75 -25.56
C ARG A 297 -4.12 7.18 -24.14
N LEU A 298 -3.30 7.71 -23.22
CA LEU A 298 -3.23 7.22 -21.85
C LEU A 298 -4.46 7.64 -21.03
N TRP A 299 -5.11 8.75 -21.40
CA TRP A 299 -6.37 9.17 -20.77
C TRP A 299 -7.50 9.21 -21.79
N VAL A 300 -8.57 8.46 -21.51
CA VAL A 300 -9.79 8.41 -22.32
C VAL A 300 -10.94 8.91 -21.44
N GLU A 301 -11.63 9.95 -21.88
CA GLU A 301 -12.72 10.57 -21.13
C GLU A 301 -12.35 10.93 -19.67
N GLY A 302 -11.13 11.38 -19.46
CA GLY A 302 -10.60 11.76 -18.14
C GLY A 302 -10.24 10.57 -17.22
N HIS A 303 -10.22 9.34 -17.74
CA HIS A 303 -9.84 8.14 -17.01
C HIS A 303 -8.64 7.45 -17.64
N LEU A 304 -7.77 6.86 -16.81
CA LEU A 304 -6.64 6.06 -17.29
C LEU A 304 -7.11 4.90 -18.18
N ASN A 305 -6.48 4.77 -19.34
CA ASN A 305 -6.77 3.73 -20.31
C ASN A 305 -6.26 2.38 -19.83
N ARG A 306 -7.16 1.44 -19.58
CA ARG A 306 -6.86 0.10 -19.07
C ARG A 306 -5.98 -0.73 -20.02
N GLU A 307 -5.99 -0.41 -21.30
CA GLU A 307 -5.16 -1.10 -22.30
C GLU A 307 -3.69 -0.66 -22.27
N LEU A 308 -3.39 0.49 -21.60
CA LEU A 308 -2.06 1.08 -21.55
C LEU A 308 -1.44 1.11 -20.15
N ILE A 309 -2.25 1.03 -19.08
CA ILE A 309 -1.71 1.01 -17.71
C ILE A 309 -1.00 -0.31 -17.42
N ALA A 310 0.13 -0.21 -16.72
CA ALA A 310 0.93 -1.34 -16.23
C ALA A 310 1.31 -2.36 -17.33
N LYS A 311 1.54 -1.88 -18.56
CA LYS A 311 2.01 -2.67 -19.70
C LYS A 311 3.54 -2.58 -19.84
N ASP A 312 4.11 -3.60 -20.49
CA ASP A 312 5.51 -3.60 -20.90
C ASP A 312 5.79 -2.41 -21.82
N ALA A 313 7.02 -1.92 -21.84
CA ALA A 313 7.37 -0.68 -22.54
C ALA A 313 7.12 -0.74 -24.06
N ASP A 314 7.40 -1.86 -24.70
CA ASP A 314 7.15 -2.09 -26.11
C ASP A 314 5.64 -2.11 -26.44
N VAL A 315 4.84 -2.76 -25.57
CA VAL A 315 3.37 -2.78 -25.69
C VAL A 315 2.79 -1.38 -25.49
N PHE A 316 3.32 -0.62 -24.52
CA PHE A 316 2.92 0.77 -24.29
C PHE A 316 3.27 1.65 -25.48
N ALA A 317 4.52 1.60 -25.96
CA ALA A 317 4.99 2.39 -27.10
C ALA A 317 4.14 2.11 -28.37
N ALA A 318 3.87 0.84 -28.67
CA ALA A 318 3.03 0.45 -29.79
C ALA A 318 1.58 0.91 -29.64
N GLY A 319 1.01 0.77 -28.43
CA GLY A 319 -0.38 1.16 -28.12
C GLY A 319 -0.61 2.67 -28.19
N VAL A 320 0.41 3.48 -27.86
CA VAL A 320 0.39 4.94 -28.00
C VAL A 320 0.68 5.35 -29.45
N GLY A 321 1.49 4.60 -30.18
CA GLY A 321 1.95 4.93 -31.54
C GLY A 321 3.21 5.80 -31.52
N LEU A 322 4.12 5.55 -30.57
CA LEU A 322 5.42 6.24 -30.49
C LEU A 322 6.35 5.77 -31.62
N GLU A 323 7.43 6.51 -31.85
CA GLU A 323 8.45 6.15 -32.81
C GLU A 323 9.04 4.75 -32.54
N PRO A 324 9.44 3.97 -33.57
CA PRO A 324 9.93 2.60 -33.39
C PRO A 324 11.08 2.44 -32.40
N THR A 325 11.94 3.46 -32.27
CA THR A 325 13.05 3.48 -31.30
C THR A 325 12.58 3.52 -29.83
N ALA A 326 11.36 3.96 -29.58
CA ALA A 326 10.75 3.95 -28.26
C ALA A 326 10.41 2.52 -27.76
N ALA A 327 10.31 1.52 -28.64
CA ALA A 327 10.06 0.13 -28.28
C ALA A 327 11.23 -0.51 -27.51
N GLU A 328 12.43 0.04 -27.59
CA GLU A 328 13.61 -0.42 -26.85
C GLU A 328 13.74 0.26 -25.46
N ALA A 329 12.87 1.22 -25.18
CA ALA A 329 12.88 1.95 -23.91
C ALA A 329 12.54 1.05 -22.74
N ARG A 330 13.04 1.47 -21.57
CA ARG A 330 12.65 0.88 -20.28
C ARG A 330 11.51 1.67 -19.62
N PHE A 331 11.52 2.99 -19.83
CA PHE A 331 10.48 3.93 -19.36
C PHE A 331 10.55 5.22 -20.16
N PHE A 332 9.54 6.08 -20.03
CA PHE A 332 9.34 7.25 -20.90
C PHE A 332 9.38 8.53 -20.06
N LEU A 333 10.21 9.51 -20.48
CA LEU A 333 10.28 10.83 -19.87
C LEU A 333 9.39 11.80 -20.63
N VAL A 334 8.46 12.42 -19.92
CA VAL A 334 7.59 13.49 -20.39
C VAL A 334 7.99 14.76 -19.66
N GLU A 335 8.57 15.71 -20.38
CA GLU A 335 8.98 17.01 -19.83
C GLU A 335 7.88 18.03 -20.04
N GLU A 336 7.44 18.69 -18.99
CA GLU A 336 6.49 19.80 -19.06
C GLU A 336 6.73 20.81 -17.92
N GLU A 337 6.20 22.03 -18.08
CA GLU A 337 6.03 22.95 -16.98
C GLU A 337 4.84 22.49 -16.12
N PHE A 338 4.93 22.70 -14.79
CA PHE A 338 3.89 22.23 -13.89
C PHE A 338 2.57 22.97 -14.14
N ASP A 339 1.56 22.22 -14.52
CA ASP A 339 0.16 22.63 -14.59
C ASP A 339 -0.72 21.63 -13.80
N ALA A 340 -1.44 22.13 -12.79
CA ALA A 340 -2.35 21.30 -12.00
C ALA A 340 -3.53 20.74 -12.83
N GLY A 341 -3.84 21.32 -13.98
CA GLY A 341 -4.83 20.82 -14.94
C GLY A 341 -4.28 19.78 -15.90
N SER A 342 -2.96 19.60 -15.95
CA SER A 342 -2.35 18.56 -16.79
C SER A 342 -2.56 17.18 -16.20
N PRO A 343 -3.00 16.19 -16.99
CA PRO A 343 -3.14 14.81 -16.51
C PRO A 343 -1.78 14.19 -16.13
N PHE A 344 -0.67 14.73 -16.62
CA PHE A 344 0.67 14.28 -16.23
C PHE A 344 1.07 14.65 -14.80
N ALA A 345 0.33 15.57 -14.15
CA ALA A 345 0.52 15.90 -12.74
C ALA A 345 -0.11 14.86 -11.79
N ASP A 346 -0.98 13.98 -12.29
CA ASP A 346 -1.65 12.92 -11.54
C ASP A 346 -0.96 11.56 -11.66
N GLU A 347 -1.41 10.54 -10.88
CA GLU A 347 -0.90 9.18 -10.93
C GLU A 347 -1.18 8.53 -12.30
N LYS A 348 -0.15 7.92 -12.89
CA LYS A 348 -0.22 7.39 -14.26
C LYS A 348 -0.30 5.87 -14.35
N LEU A 349 0.05 5.15 -13.29
CA LEU A 349 0.10 3.67 -13.27
C LEU A 349 0.72 3.08 -14.56
N SER A 350 1.78 3.68 -15.06
CA SER A 350 2.45 3.33 -16.30
C SER A 350 3.93 3.66 -16.25
N LEU A 351 4.68 3.24 -17.24
CA LEU A 351 6.11 3.55 -17.37
C LEU A 351 6.41 5.01 -17.75
N VAL A 352 5.40 5.87 -17.78
CA VAL A 352 5.57 7.32 -18.02
C VAL A 352 5.99 8.01 -16.73
N LEU A 353 7.05 8.81 -16.80
CA LEU A 353 7.63 9.59 -15.71
C LEU A 353 7.66 11.06 -16.12
N THR A 354 6.88 11.90 -15.44
CA THR A 354 6.87 13.34 -15.71
C THR A 354 8.12 13.99 -15.12
N VAL A 355 8.73 14.91 -15.84
CA VAL A 355 9.94 15.61 -15.41
C VAL A 355 9.66 17.10 -15.36
N TYR A 356 9.85 17.68 -14.19
CA TYR A 356 9.76 19.11 -13.92
C TYR A 356 11.13 19.69 -13.62
N ARG A 357 11.43 20.86 -14.16
CA ARG A 357 12.69 21.58 -13.93
C ARG A 357 12.51 22.58 -12.78
N ALA A 358 13.32 22.48 -11.74
CA ALA A 358 13.31 23.39 -10.62
C ALA A 358 14.53 24.33 -10.68
N ARG A 359 14.32 25.63 -10.51
CA ARG A 359 15.40 26.62 -10.51
C ARG A 359 16.41 26.41 -9.39
N ASP A 360 15.91 26.03 -8.23
CA ASP A 360 16.65 25.83 -6.99
C ASP A 360 15.85 24.89 -6.05
N PHE A 361 16.39 24.59 -4.88
CA PHE A 361 15.74 23.69 -3.93
C PHE A 361 14.42 24.26 -3.36
N ASP A 362 14.31 25.57 -3.17
CA ASP A 362 13.07 26.22 -2.73
C ASP A 362 11.93 25.99 -3.73
N HIS A 363 12.23 26.18 -5.01
CA HIS A 363 11.28 25.90 -6.08
C HIS A 363 10.96 24.41 -6.21
N ALA A 364 11.92 23.52 -5.95
CA ALA A 364 11.68 22.08 -5.94
C ALA A 364 10.69 21.70 -4.82
N VAL A 365 10.84 22.24 -3.61
CA VAL A 365 9.90 22.05 -2.49
C VAL A 365 8.51 22.56 -2.86
N GLU A 366 8.39 23.73 -3.50
CA GLU A 366 7.11 24.28 -3.97
C GLU A 366 6.45 23.35 -4.99
N LEU A 367 7.21 22.88 -5.99
CA LEU A 367 6.69 21.93 -6.99
C LEU A 367 6.20 20.64 -6.37
N VAL A 368 6.94 20.08 -5.41
CA VAL A 368 6.52 18.87 -4.67
C VAL A 368 5.19 19.10 -3.95
N LYS A 369 5.02 20.25 -3.27
CA LYS A 369 3.74 20.61 -2.62
C LYS A 369 2.60 20.65 -3.63
N ARG A 370 2.80 21.33 -4.76
CA ARG A 370 1.79 21.48 -5.82
C ARG A 370 1.43 20.14 -6.47
N ILE A 371 2.40 19.26 -6.72
CA ILE A 371 2.16 17.90 -7.25
C ILE A 371 1.30 17.10 -6.27
N LEU A 372 1.64 17.13 -4.98
CA LEU A 372 0.92 16.41 -3.94
C LEU A 372 -0.50 16.98 -3.70
N ASP A 373 -0.72 18.26 -3.95
CA ASP A 373 -2.05 18.88 -3.88
C ASP A 373 -2.98 18.42 -5.01
N VAL A 374 -2.44 18.02 -6.17
CA VAL A 374 -3.24 17.37 -7.23
C VAL A 374 -3.70 15.99 -6.74
N GLN A 375 -2.77 15.14 -6.29
CA GLN A 375 -3.02 13.83 -5.70
C GLN A 375 -1.80 13.37 -4.91
N GLY A 376 -1.98 12.45 -3.96
CA GLY A 376 -0.90 11.79 -3.24
C GLY A 376 -0.54 12.45 -1.91
N ARG A 377 -1.28 13.47 -1.47
CA ARG A 377 -1.06 14.10 -0.17
C ARG A 377 -1.09 13.07 0.95
N GLY A 378 -0.11 13.14 1.84
CA GLY A 378 0.09 12.17 2.92
C GLY A 378 0.83 10.90 2.50
N HIS A 379 1.00 10.59 1.21
CA HIS A 379 1.60 9.32 0.80
C HIS A 379 3.11 9.30 1.03
N SER A 380 3.90 9.85 0.16
CA SER A 380 5.37 9.90 0.28
C SER A 380 6.01 10.79 -0.79
N CYS A 381 7.22 11.25 -0.53
CA CYS A 381 8.12 11.81 -1.54
C CYS A 381 9.53 11.23 -1.40
N GLY A 382 10.35 11.41 -2.42
CA GLY A 382 11.73 10.96 -2.42
C GLY A 382 12.70 12.09 -2.73
N ILE A 383 13.97 11.89 -2.38
CA ILE A 383 15.06 12.78 -2.74
C ILE A 383 16.35 11.99 -2.94
N HIS A 384 17.06 12.28 -4.02
CA HIS A 384 18.44 11.87 -4.23
C HIS A 384 19.36 13.05 -3.95
N THR A 385 20.20 12.94 -2.92
CA THR A 385 21.04 14.02 -2.42
C THR A 385 22.20 13.51 -1.58
N ARG A 386 23.27 14.29 -1.47
CA ARG A 386 24.32 14.14 -0.44
C ARG A 386 24.24 15.23 0.64
N ASN A 387 23.33 16.19 0.48
CA ASN A 387 23.07 17.22 1.51
C ASN A 387 21.94 16.74 2.45
N LEU A 388 22.29 16.42 3.69
CA LEU A 388 21.32 15.89 4.67
C LEU A 388 20.34 16.94 5.23
N ASP A 389 20.60 18.24 5.03
CA ASP A 389 19.69 19.30 5.46
C ASP A 389 18.42 19.34 4.57
N HIS A 390 18.54 19.00 3.28
CA HIS A 390 17.42 19.01 2.35
C HIS A 390 16.32 17.99 2.70
N PRO A 391 16.61 16.71 2.99
CA PRO A 391 15.56 15.77 3.42
C PRO A 391 14.97 16.11 4.79
N ILE A 392 15.73 16.76 5.71
CA ILE A 392 15.19 17.26 6.98
C ILE A 392 14.14 18.33 6.69
N ARG A 393 14.48 19.31 5.87
CA ARG A 393 13.56 20.36 5.44
C ARG A 393 12.31 19.81 4.73
N LEU A 394 12.47 18.80 3.86
CA LEU A 394 11.32 18.12 3.25
C LEU A 394 10.42 17.47 4.29
N ALA A 395 10.99 16.83 5.32
CA ALA A 395 10.22 16.21 6.39
C ALA A 395 9.46 17.23 7.26
N GLU A 396 9.97 18.44 7.38
CA GLU A 396 9.33 19.53 8.13
C GLU A 396 8.25 20.25 7.32
N GLU A 397 8.43 20.39 5.99
CA GLU A 397 7.59 21.26 5.17
C GLU A 397 6.54 20.53 4.33
N ILE A 398 6.71 19.22 4.06
CA ILE A 398 5.83 18.47 3.16
C ILE A 398 4.87 17.57 3.94
N ASP A 399 3.59 17.68 3.66
CA ASP A 399 2.54 16.85 4.24
C ASP A 399 2.55 15.42 3.67
N VAL A 400 3.57 14.63 4.02
CA VAL A 400 3.68 13.21 3.69
C VAL A 400 4.12 12.39 4.90
N VAL A 401 3.73 11.13 4.93
CA VAL A 401 4.12 10.21 6.02
C VAL A 401 5.58 9.76 5.87
N ARG A 402 6.13 9.74 4.66
CA ARG A 402 7.47 9.20 4.39
C ARG A 402 8.24 10.07 3.41
N VAL A 403 9.44 10.45 3.81
CA VAL A 403 10.47 11.03 2.92
C VAL A 403 11.57 9.99 2.76
N LEU A 404 11.82 9.52 1.53
CA LEU A 404 12.84 8.52 1.26
C LEU A 404 14.10 9.17 0.65
N VAL A 405 15.23 8.91 1.27
CA VAL A 405 16.52 9.47 0.86
C VAL A 405 17.37 8.41 0.17
N ASN A 406 17.77 8.67 -1.07
CA ASN A 406 18.66 7.81 -1.86
C ASN A 406 18.17 6.34 -1.95
N GLN A 407 16.87 6.13 -2.18
CA GLN A 407 16.29 4.78 -2.27
C GLN A 407 15.49 4.62 -3.58
N ALA A 408 15.46 3.41 -4.11
CA ALA A 408 14.47 3.00 -5.10
C ALA A 408 13.09 3.02 -4.43
N HIS A 409 12.23 3.96 -4.79
CA HIS A 409 11.07 4.35 -3.99
C HIS A 409 10.07 3.20 -3.80
N THR A 410 9.75 2.43 -4.86
CA THR A 410 8.87 1.26 -4.80
C THR A 410 9.36 0.21 -3.79
N PHE A 411 10.69 0.02 -3.68
CA PHE A 411 11.28 -0.94 -2.77
C PHE A 411 11.44 -0.41 -1.34
N GLY A 412 11.58 0.91 -1.17
CA GLY A 412 11.78 1.54 0.12
C GLY A 412 10.49 1.81 0.89
N ASN A 413 9.49 2.39 0.21
CA ASN A 413 8.29 2.95 0.84
C ASN A 413 7.41 1.91 1.57
N GLY A 414 7.25 0.74 1.01
CA GLY A 414 6.51 -0.37 1.63
C GLY A 414 7.42 -1.31 2.46
N GLY A 415 8.47 -0.80 3.07
CA GLY A 415 9.45 -1.54 3.85
C GLY A 415 10.56 -2.20 3.04
N SER A 416 11.78 -2.16 3.56
CA SER A 416 12.96 -2.76 2.96
C SER A 416 13.83 -3.46 4.01
N PHE A 417 14.76 -4.31 3.54
CA PHE A 417 15.74 -4.94 4.43
C PHE A 417 16.85 -4.00 4.87
N ASN A 418 16.96 -2.83 4.24
CA ASN A 418 17.94 -1.78 4.52
C ASN A 418 17.32 -0.45 4.98
N ASN A 419 16.05 -0.46 5.41
CA ASN A 419 15.44 0.67 6.12
C ASN A 419 14.57 0.18 7.30
N GLY A 420 14.13 1.09 8.15
CA GLY A 420 13.38 0.79 9.38
C GLY A 420 11.86 0.67 9.21
N LEU A 421 11.32 0.82 7.98
CA LEU A 421 9.88 0.74 7.76
C LEU A 421 9.40 -0.72 7.78
N ASN A 422 8.22 -0.95 8.36
CA ASN A 422 7.57 -2.26 8.30
C ASN A 422 7.21 -2.64 6.86
N PHE A 423 7.37 -3.92 6.52
CA PHE A 423 6.95 -4.44 5.23
C PHE A 423 5.43 -4.47 5.11
N THR A 424 4.93 -3.82 4.07
CA THR A 424 3.49 -3.76 3.78
C THR A 424 3.21 -3.57 2.29
N LEU A 425 1.95 -3.79 1.92
CA LEU A 425 1.33 -3.39 0.65
C LEU A 425 0.20 -2.36 0.88
N SER A 426 0.11 -1.82 2.10
CA SER A 426 -0.91 -0.84 2.51
C SER A 426 -0.24 0.28 3.31
N MET A 427 0.06 1.38 2.64
CA MET A 427 0.75 2.53 3.21
C MET A 427 -0.26 3.60 3.64
N GLY A 428 -0.43 3.80 4.94
CA GLY A 428 -1.28 4.87 5.47
C GLY A 428 -0.72 6.24 5.11
N CYS A 429 -1.62 7.19 4.86
CA CYS A 429 -1.30 8.55 4.43
C CYS A 429 -1.66 9.62 5.48
N GLY A 430 -2.00 9.20 6.70
CA GLY A 430 -2.44 10.11 7.75
C GLY A 430 -3.70 10.90 7.38
N THR A 431 -4.06 11.85 8.23
CA THR A 431 -5.21 12.73 7.96
C THR A 431 -5.02 13.59 6.73
N TRP A 432 -3.79 13.86 6.32
CA TRP A 432 -3.46 14.54 5.06
C TRP A 432 -4.02 13.83 3.84
N GLY A 433 -3.96 12.49 3.81
CA GLY A 433 -4.56 11.66 2.77
C GLY A 433 -5.94 11.10 3.14
N GLY A 434 -6.61 11.64 4.17
CA GLY A 434 -7.91 11.17 4.63
C GLY A 434 -7.87 9.76 5.24
N ASN A 435 -6.74 9.37 5.84
CA ASN A 435 -6.55 8.04 6.43
C ASN A 435 -6.47 8.09 7.96
N SER A 436 -6.85 7.00 8.62
CA SER A 436 -6.83 6.84 10.07
C SER A 436 -5.44 6.50 10.63
N ILE A 437 -4.47 6.14 9.78
CA ILE A 437 -3.11 5.81 10.19
C ILE A 437 -2.08 6.60 9.38
N SER A 438 -0.98 7.00 10.03
CA SER A 438 0.17 7.72 9.47
C SER A 438 1.43 6.87 9.46
N GLU A 439 1.31 5.58 9.18
CA GLU A 439 2.42 4.64 9.10
C GLU A 439 2.11 3.49 8.13
N ASN A 440 3.08 2.63 7.89
CA ASN A 440 2.88 1.38 7.18
C ASN A 440 1.98 0.45 8.00
N LEU A 441 0.90 -0.07 7.38
CA LEU A 441 0.02 -1.04 8.02
C LEU A 441 0.86 -2.20 8.57
N ASN A 442 0.67 -2.54 9.85
CA ASN A 442 1.40 -3.59 10.54
C ASN A 442 0.52 -4.29 11.60
N TYR A 443 1.07 -5.25 12.33
CA TYR A 443 0.32 -6.05 13.30
C TYR A 443 -0.39 -5.24 14.40
N ARG A 444 0.12 -4.05 14.77
CA ARG A 444 -0.47 -3.23 15.84
C ARG A 444 -1.89 -2.79 15.52
N HIS A 445 -2.21 -2.67 14.25
CA HIS A 445 -3.56 -2.31 13.79
C HIS A 445 -4.55 -3.47 13.86
N PHE A 446 -4.08 -4.68 14.16
CA PHE A 446 -4.88 -5.90 14.23
C PHE A 446 -4.97 -6.46 15.64
N ILE A 447 -4.62 -5.69 16.65
CA ILE A 447 -4.76 -6.04 18.06
C ILE A 447 -5.45 -4.93 18.85
N ASN A 448 -6.28 -5.34 19.82
CA ASN A 448 -6.72 -4.50 20.92
C ASN A 448 -5.76 -4.70 22.10
N THR A 449 -5.63 -3.68 22.93
CA THR A 449 -4.77 -3.72 24.11
C THR A 449 -5.60 -3.54 25.37
N THR A 450 -5.52 -4.51 26.30
CA THR A 450 -6.03 -4.34 27.66
C THR A 450 -4.88 -3.91 28.57
N HIS A 451 -5.05 -2.83 29.30
CA HIS A 451 -4.12 -2.35 30.31
C HIS A 451 -4.52 -2.87 31.68
N LEU A 452 -3.65 -3.67 32.32
CA LEU A 452 -3.73 -3.94 33.75
C LEU A 452 -2.91 -2.86 34.44
N VAL A 453 -3.54 -2.04 35.25
CA VAL A 453 -2.91 -0.87 35.89
C VAL A 453 -2.84 -1.10 37.39
N THR A 454 -1.64 -0.97 37.95
CA THR A 454 -1.40 -1.05 39.40
C THR A 454 -0.96 0.33 39.93
N THR A 455 -1.15 0.57 41.21
CA THR A 455 -0.72 1.81 41.84
C THR A 455 0.81 1.90 41.87
N VAL A 456 1.34 3.07 41.51
CA VAL A 456 2.77 3.43 41.64
C VAL A 456 2.91 4.60 42.64
N ALA A 457 4.15 4.98 42.94
CA ALA A 457 4.41 6.16 43.73
C ALA A 457 3.79 7.41 43.07
N GLU A 458 3.29 8.33 43.87
CA GLU A 458 2.70 9.58 43.37
C GLU A 458 3.81 10.44 42.72
N ASP A 459 3.60 10.75 41.44
CA ASP A 459 4.42 11.66 40.65
C ASP A 459 3.61 12.92 40.31
N LYS A 460 3.36 13.74 41.37
CA LYS A 460 2.61 14.98 41.22
C LYS A 460 3.58 16.16 41.19
N PRO A 461 3.80 16.80 40.05
CA PRO A 461 4.65 18.00 39.98
C PRO A 461 4.03 19.16 40.71
N SER A 462 4.89 20.10 41.15
CA SER A 462 4.46 21.39 41.74
C SER A 462 3.89 22.32 40.66
N GLU A 463 3.08 23.30 41.09
CA GLU A 463 2.63 24.38 40.18
C GLU A 463 3.82 25.13 39.53
N GLU A 464 4.90 25.32 40.28
CA GLU A 464 6.09 25.99 39.78
C GLU A 464 6.80 25.19 38.71
N GLU A 465 6.86 23.85 38.82
CA GLU A 465 7.41 22.98 37.75
C GLU A 465 6.59 23.07 36.46
N LEU A 466 5.27 23.10 36.56
CA LEU A 466 4.42 23.11 35.35
C LEU A 466 4.19 24.52 34.80
N PHE A 467 3.97 25.48 35.65
CA PHE A 467 3.53 26.81 35.26
C PHE A 467 4.57 27.92 35.50
N GLY A 468 5.71 27.63 36.13
CA GLY A 468 6.72 28.66 36.52
C GLY A 468 7.16 29.53 35.35
N THR A 469 7.42 28.94 34.16
CA THR A 469 7.76 29.71 32.95
C THR A 469 6.62 30.61 32.51
N TYR A 470 5.37 30.12 32.61
CA TYR A 470 4.18 30.91 32.27
C TYR A 470 3.98 32.05 33.28
N PHE A 471 4.07 31.74 34.57
CA PHE A 471 3.93 32.74 35.65
C PHE A 471 5.01 33.82 35.56
N ALA A 472 6.26 33.47 35.26
CA ALA A 472 7.35 34.42 35.09
C ALA A 472 7.12 35.39 33.92
N ARG A 473 6.37 34.96 32.88
CA ARG A 473 6.12 35.76 31.68
C ARG A 473 4.82 36.58 31.74
N TYR A 474 3.79 36.03 32.37
CA TYR A 474 2.42 36.58 32.28
C TYR A 474 1.79 36.88 33.64
N GLY A 475 2.47 36.53 34.78
CA GLY A 475 1.89 36.64 36.12
C GLY A 475 1.01 35.42 36.47
N LYS A 476 0.54 35.43 37.73
CA LYS A 476 -0.39 34.42 38.24
C LYS A 476 -1.86 34.86 38.18
N ASP A 477 -2.12 36.14 37.88
CA ASP A 477 -3.47 36.74 37.86
C ASP A 477 -4.04 36.90 36.44
#